data_c05124eb225d057c607988a464b58bf3
#
_entry.id   c05124eb225d057c607988a464b58bf3
#
_cell.length_a   1.000
_cell.length_b   1.000
_cell.length_c   1.000
_cell.angle_alpha   90.00
_cell.angle_beta   90.00
_cell.angle_gamma   90.00
#
_symmetry.space_group_name_H-M   'P 1'
#
loop_
_entity.id
_entity.type
_entity.pdbx_description
1 polymer ?
#
loop_
_entity_poly.entity_id
_entity_poly.type
_entity_poly.pdbx_seq_one_letter_code
_entity_poly.pdbx_strand_id
1 'polypeptide(L)'
;MPLFLKSEPVPATNDGPVKTVVGTQWSEIVGDSTKDVFVKYYAPWCGHCKSLAPIWTELGEYVAGLDVVIAEMDSTLNEVQGVAIRGFPTLIYYPKDNKEGVNYEGGRELQDFKDFLSKNSSAFSKGSVRVEEEL
;
A
#
# COMPACT_ATOMS: atom_id res chain seq x y z
N MET A 1 -13.77 -19.27 -12.31
CA MET A 1 -12.99 -18.01 -12.34
C MET A 1 -13.83 -16.94 -13.04
N PRO A 2 -14.03 -15.81 -12.41
CA PRO A 2 -14.72 -14.73 -13.10
C PRO A 2 -13.87 -14.22 -14.26
N LEU A 3 -14.50 -14.11 -15.43
CA LEU A 3 -13.84 -13.59 -16.62
C LEU A 3 -13.79 -12.07 -16.64
N PHE A 4 -14.65 -11.44 -15.82
CA PHE A 4 -14.84 -9.99 -15.84
C PHE A 4 -14.72 -9.42 -14.44
N LEU A 5 -13.49 -9.19 -14.02
CA LEU A 5 -13.23 -8.43 -12.80
C LEU A 5 -13.24 -6.95 -13.16
N LYS A 6 -13.82 -6.14 -12.28
CA LYS A 6 -13.81 -4.70 -12.48
C LYS A 6 -12.40 -4.14 -12.37
N SER A 7 -12.08 -3.18 -13.22
CA SER A 7 -10.87 -2.40 -13.11
C SER A 7 -11.07 -1.02 -13.71
N GLU A 8 -10.56 -0.01 -13.03
CA GLU A 8 -10.42 1.31 -13.62
C GLU A 8 -9.38 1.24 -14.74
N PRO A 9 -9.41 2.20 -15.69
CA PRO A 9 -8.33 2.29 -16.68
C PRO A 9 -7.01 2.61 -15.98
N VAL A 10 -5.92 2.18 -16.60
CA VAL A 10 -4.57 2.47 -16.12
C VAL A 10 -4.37 4.00 -16.12
N PRO A 11 -3.95 4.60 -14.99
CA PRO A 11 -3.75 6.04 -14.93
C PRO A 11 -2.62 6.49 -15.87
N ALA A 12 -2.77 7.68 -16.45
CA ALA A 12 -1.78 8.24 -17.37
C ALA A 12 -0.45 8.53 -16.66
N THR A 13 -0.52 8.91 -15.38
CA THR A 13 0.66 9.14 -14.55
C THR A 13 0.46 8.48 -13.19
N ASN A 14 1.54 8.06 -12.56
CA ASN A 14 1.49 7.41 -11.25
C ASN A 14 2.79 7.68 -10.49
N ASP A 15 3.20 8.94 -10.47
CA ASP A 15 4.51 9.35 -9.93
C ASP A 15 4.44 9.89 -8.50
N GLY A 16 3.26 9.95 -7.92
CA GLY A 16 3.09 10.48 -6.57
C GLY A 16 3.64 9.55 -5.48
N PRO A 17 3.67 10.03 -4.23
CA PRO A 17 4.18 9.24 -3.11
C PRO A 17 3.32 8.02 -2.79
N VAL A 18 2.02 8.07 -3.11
CA VAL A 18 1.13 6.93 -2.98
C VAL A 18 0.78 6.46 -4.39
N LYS A 19 1.09 5.19 -4.69
CA LYS A 19 0.81 4.65 -6.02
C LYS A 19 -0.66 4.25 -6.12
N THR A 20 -1.32 4.68 -7.18
CA THR A 20 -2.67 4.24 -7.50
C THR A 20 -2.58 2.86 -8.13
N VAL A 21 -3.28 1.89 -7.54
CA VAL A 21 -3.34 0.53 -8.08
C VAL A 21 -4.72 0.30 -8.66
N VAL A 22 -4.79 -0.09 -9.92
CA VAL A 22 -6.03 -0.52 -10.57
C VAL A 22 -5.99 -2.03 -10.75
N GLY A 23 -7.16 -2.65 -10.89
CA GLY A 23 -7.27 -4.11 -10.92
C GLY A 23 -6.32 -4.78 -11.90
N THR A 24 -6.22 -4.24 -13.13
CA THR A 24 -5.37 -4.82 -14.18
C THR A 24 -3.88 -4.65 -13.91
N GLN A 25 -3.47 -3.78 -13.00
CA GLN A 25 -2.06 -3.57 -12.65
C GLN A 25 -1.69 -4.13 -11.28
N TRP A 26 -2.62 -4.77 -10.59
CA TRP A 26 -2.35 -5.27 -9.24
C TRP A 26 -1.15 -6.22 -9.22
N SER A 27 -1.11 -7.18 -10.13
CA SER A 27 -0.01 -8.16 -10.18
C SER A 27 1.33 -7.50 -10.46
N GLU A 28 1.34 -6.46 -11.28
CA GLU A 28 2.56 -5.74 -11.64
C GLU A 28 3.10 -4.91 -10.47
N ILE A 29 2.22 -4.18 -9.80
CA ILE A 29 2.63 -3.24 -8.74
C ILE A 29 2.73 -3.94 -7.39
N VAL A 30 1.67 -4.62 -6.95
CA VAL A 30 1.62 -5.27 -5.65
C VAL A 30 2.39 -6.58 -5.67
N GLY A 31 2.32 -7.30 -6.78
CA GLY A 31 3.02 -8.56 -6.96
C GLY A 31 4.51 -8.44 -7.22
N ASP A 32 5.06 -7.24 -7.30
CA ASP A 32 6.48 -7.01 -7.56
C ASP A 32 7.34 -7.62 -6.44
N SER A 33 8.12 -8.64 -6.77
CA SER A 33 8.94 -9.38 -5.81
C SER A 33 10.20 -8.62 -5.37
N THR A 34 10.44 -7.43 -5.91
CA THR A 34 11.58 -6.60 -5.54
C THR A 34 11.21 -5.51 -4.53
N LYS A 35 9.92 -5.38 -4.21
CA LYS A 35 9.41 -4.32 -3.35
C LYS A 35 8.52 -4.88 -2.25
N ASP A 36 8.60 -4.27 -1.06
CA ASP A 36 7.57 -4.42 -0.05
C ASP A 36 6.46 -3.43 -0.39
N VAL A 37 5.21 -3.86 -0.39
CA VAL A 37 4.09 -3.01 -0.80
C VAL A 37 3.03 -2.98 0.30
N PHE A 38 2.64 -1.78 0.72
CA PHE A 38 1.62 -1.59 1.75
C PHE A 38 0.42 -0.92 1.09
N VAL A 39 -0.71 -1.63 1.01
CA VAL A 39 -1.87 -1.19 0.25
C VAL A 39 -3.02 -0.79 1.16
N LYS A 40 -3.59 0.37 0.89
CA LYS A 40 -4.84 0.83 1.49
C LYS A 40 -5.97 0.56 0.48
N TYR A 41 -6.85 -0.39 0.83
CA TYR A 41 -8.07 -0.64 0.05
C TYR A 41 -9.16 0.23 0.65
N TYR A 42 -9.74 1.12 -0.16
CA TYR A 42 -10.65 2.15 0.35
C TYR A 42 -11.91 2.27 -0.50
N ALA A 43 -12.85 3.04 0.02
CA ALA A 43 -14.03 3.50 -0.72
C ALA A 43 -14.10 5.03 -0.62
N PRO A 44 -14.48 5.74 -1.71
CA PRO A 44 -14.47 7.21 -1.71
C PRO A 44 -15.39 7.85 -0.67
N TRP A 45 -16.46 7.15 -0.28
CA TRP A 45 -17.44 7.64 0.68
C TRP A 45 -17.09 7.32 2.13
N CYS A 46 -16.00 6.63 2.37
CA CYS A 46 -15.63 6.17 3.70
C CYS A 46 -14.92 7.29 4.49
N GLY A 47 -15.51 7.71 5.61
CA GLY A 47 -14.96 8.78 6.43
C GLY A 47 -13.60 8.43 7.03
N HIS A 48 -13.43 7.21 7.54
CA HIS A 48 -12.15 6.75 8.09
C HIS A 48 -11.06 6.70 7.01
N CYS A 49 -11.43 6.35 5.78
CA CYS A 49 -10.50 6.37 4.65
C CYS A 49 -10.02 7.79 4.34
N LYS A 50 -10.93 8.77 4.41
CA LYS A 50 -10.60 10.18 4.19
C LYS A 50 -9.65 10.70 5.25
N SER A 51 -9.88 10.33 6.51
CA SER A 51 -9.01 10.74 7.62
C SER A 51 -7.61 10.12 7.50
N LEU A 52 -7.52 8.93 6.94
CA LEU A 52 -6.25 8.23 6.75
C LEU A 52 -5.46 8.76 5.56
N ALA A 53 -6.12 9.35 4.57
CA ALA A 53 -5.48 9.75 3.32
C ALA A 53 -4.23 10.64 3.50
N PRO A 54 -4.26 11.73 4.30
CA PRO A 54 -3.07 12.55 4.48
C PRO A 54 -1.93 11.79 5.18
N ILE A 55 -2.26 10.91 6.11
CA ILE A 55 -1.25 10.09 6.81
C ILE A 55 -0.60 9.12 5.82
N TRP A 56 -1.41 8.53 4.94
CA TRP A 56 -0.92 7.60 3.91
C TRP A 56 0.03 8.30 2.95
N THR A 57 -0.30 9.53 2.56
CA THR A 57 0.57 10.37 1.73
C THR A 57 1.90 10.67 2.43
N GLU A 58 1.86 11.05 3.69
CA GLU A 58 3.08 11.31 4.47
C GLU A 58 3.96 10.06 4.56
N LEU A 59 3.34 8.90 4.75
CA LEU A 59 4.07 7.64 4.79
C LEU A 59 4.74 7.35 3.45
N GLY A 60 4.03 7.59 2.34
CA GLY A 60 4.59 7.46 1.00
C GLY A 60 5.78 8.36 0.76
N GLU A 61 5.70 9.61 1.24
CA GLU A 61 6.80 10.55 1.15
C GLU A 61 7.99 10.11 2.00
N TYR A 62 7.72 9.55 3.17
CA TYR A 62 8.76 9.08 4.08
C TYR A 62 9.58 7.93 3.49
N VAL A 63 8.95 7.04 2.74
CA VAL A 63 9.63 5.87 2.15
C VAL A 63 10.16 6.14 0.74
N ALA A 64 10.02 7.35 0.23
CA ALA A 64 10.49 7.68 -1.12
C ALA A 64 11.97 7.32 -1.27
N GLY A 65 12.31 6.65 -2.37
CA GLY A 65 13.67 6.19 -2.62
C GLY A 65 14.03 4.84 -2.02
N LEU A 66 13.17 4.28 -1.17
CA LEU A 66 13.37 2.94 -0.61
C LEU A 66 12.62 1.90 -1.47
N ASP A 67 12.97 0.63 -1.29
CA ASP A 67 12.27 -0.46 -1.96
C ASP A 67 10.98 -0.84 -1.21
N VAL A 68 10.24 0.18 -0.81
CA VAL A 68 8.95 0.09 -0.16
C VAL A 68 7.98 0.97 -0.94
N VAL A 69 6.84 0.42 -1.31
CA VAL A 69 5.79 1.15 -2.05
C VAL A 69 4.57 1.31 -1.16
N ILE A 70 4.11 2.54 -1.03
CA ILE A 70 2.84 2.84 -0.37
C ILE A 70 1.82 3.02 -1.50
N ALA A 71 0.72 2.28 -1.43
CA ALA A 71 -0.24 2.20 -2.53
C ALA A 71 -1.68 2.27 -2.01
N GLU A 72 -2.60 2.54 -2.93
CA GLU A 72 -4.02 2.55 -2.62
C GLU A 72 -4.83 2.02 -3.79
N MET A 73 -5.97 1.40 -3.49
CA MET A 73 -6.91 0.91 -4.49
C MET A 73 -8.33 1.26 -4.07
N ASP A 74 -9.08 1.88 -4.97
CA ASP A 74 -10.52 2.07 -4.79
C ASP A 74 -11.22 0.74 -5.05
N SER A 75 -11.65 0.08 -3.97
CA SER A 75 -12.25 -1.24 -4.08
C SER A 75 -13.69 -1.22 -4.56
N THR A 76 -14.29 -0.05 -4.73
CA THR A 76 -15.61 0.07 -5.36
C THR A 76 -15.52 -0.03 -6.88
N LEU A 77 -14.36 0.24 -7.46
CA LEU A 77 -14.13 0.28 -8.90
C LEU A 77 -13.13 -0.76 -9.39
N ASN A 78 -12.50 -1.48 -8.49
CA ASN A 78 -11.47 -2.45 -8.82
C ASN A 78 -11.66 -3.74 -8.03
N GLU A 79 -11.45 -4.86 -8.70
CA GLU A 79 -11.52 -6.19 -8.08
C GLU A 79 -10.26 -6.97 -8.39
N VAL A 80 -9.79 -7.75 -7.42
CA VAL A 80 -8.62 -8.61 -7.60
C VAL A 80 -8.98 -10.00 -7.13
N GLN A 81 -8.74 -10.99 -7.97
CA GLN A 81 -8.99 -12.39 -7.63
C GLN A 81 -8.13 -12.79 -6.43
N GLY A 82 -8.76 -13.40 -5.44
CA GLY A 82 -8.07 -13.84 -4.24
C GLY A 82 -7.94 -12.77 -3.16
N VAL A 83 -8.36 -11.54 -3.43
CA VAL A 83 -8.36 -10.47 -2.42
C VAL A 83 -9.81 -10.16 -2.05
N ALA A 84 -10.18 -10.50 -0.82
CA ALA A 84 -11.52 -10.27 -0.31
C ALA A 84 -11.52 -9.06 0.63
N ILE A 85 -12.23 -8.01 0.26
CA ILE A 85 -12.32 -6.80 1.07
C ILE A 85 -13.71 -6.76 1.71
N ARG A 86 -13.75 -6.80 3.04
CA ARG A 86 -15.00 -6.88 3.81
C ARG A 86 -15.39 -5.60 4.50
N GLY A 87 -14.50 -4.62 4.50
CA GLY A 87 -14.75 -3.33 5.14
C GLY A 87 -13.69 -2.34 4.75
N PHE A 88 -13.90 -1.07 5.10
CA PHE A 88 -13.01 0.02 4.71
C PHE A 88 -12.60 0.87 5.90
N PRO A 89 -11.33 1.29 5.94
CA PRO A 89 -10.26 0.86 5.07
C PRO A 89 -9.76 -0.53 5.44
N THR A 90 -9.28 -1.29 4.48
CA THR A 90 -8.54 -2.52 4.73
C THR A 90 -7.10 -2.27 4.34
N LEU A 91 -6.18 -2.54 5.26
CA LEU A 91 -4.75 -2.32 5.06
C LEU A 91 -4.06 -3.66 5.01
N ILE A 92 -3.37 -3.94 3.90
CA ILE A 92 -2.65 -5.21 3.74
C ILE A 92 -1.21 -4.91 3.35
N TYR A 93 -0.29 -5.55 4.06
CA TYR A 93 1.14 -5.45 3.80
C TYR A 93 1.60 -6.68 3.03
N TYR A 94 2.27 -6.46 1.90
CA TYR A 94 2.78 -7.52 1.03
C TYR A 94 4.30 -7.42 0.99
N PRO A 95 5.00 -8.21 1.84
CA PRO A 95 6.46 -8.28 1.76
C PRO A 95 6.91 -8.78 0.39
N LYS A 96 8.10 -8.40 -0.02
CA LYS A 96 8.63 -8.79 -1.33
C LYS A 96 8.67 -10.32 -1.56
N ASP A 97 8.78 -11.09 -0.49
CA ASP A 97 8.87 -12.55 -0.54
C ASP A 97 7.57 -13.26 -0.15
N ASN A 98 6.51 -12.52 0.16
CA ASN A 98 5.22 -13.10 0.53
C ASN A 98 4.06 -12.25 0.00
N LYS A 99 3.64 -12.52 -1.22
CA LYS A 99 2.58 -11.75 -1.88
C LYS A 99 1.17 -12.22 -1.55
N GLU A 100 1.02 -13.14 -0.59
CA GLU A 100 -0.28 -13.45 -0.02
C GLU A 100 -0.75 -12.33 0.90
N GLY A 101 0.20 -11.64 1.52
CA GLY A 101 -0.09 -10.46 2.31
C GLY A 101 -0.44 -10.76 3.75
N VAL A 102 -0.32 -9.74 4.58
CA VAL A 102 -0.64 -9.78 6.00
C VAL A 102 -1.57 -8.61 6.31
N ASN A 103 -2.73 -8.89 6.88
CA ASN A 103 -3.65 -7.84 7.29
C ASN A 103 -3.04 -7.02 8.42
N TYR A 104 -3.09 -5.69 8.27
CA TYR A 104 -2.63 -4.79 9.30
C TYR A 104 -3.82 -4.34 10.16
N GLU A 105 -3.73 -4.56 11.46
CA GLU A 105 -4.80 -4.23 12.39
C GLU A 105 -4.34 -3.32 13.53
N GLY A 106 -3.20 -2.68 13.38
CA GLY A 106 -2.66 -1.76 14.38
C GLY A 106 -3.28 -0.37 14.32
N GLY A 107 -2.63 0.57 14.96
CA GLY A 107 -3.04 1.97 14.98
C GLY A 107 -2.89 2.62 13.61
N ARG A 108 -3.52 3.79 13.45
CA ARG A 108 -3.58 4.49 12.17
C ARG A 108 -2.91 5.86 12.20
N GLU A 109 -1.99 6.07 13.12
CA GLU A 109 -1.15 7.25 13.11
C GLU A 109 0.13 6.96 12.33
N LEU A 110 0.78 7.99 11.85
CA LEU A 110 1.99 7.86 11.07
C LEU A 110 3.06 7.03 11.79
N GLN A 111 3.23 7.27 13.09
CA GLN A 111 4.22 6.55 13.88
C GLN A 111 3.91 5.04 13.97
N ASP A 112 2.62 4.69 14.03
CA ASP A 112 2.21 3.28 14.08
C ASP A 112 2.64 2.54 12.81
N PHE A 113 2.49 3.17 11.66
CA PHE A 113 2.91 2.59 10.39
C PHE A 113 4.42 2.50 10.28
N LYS A 114 5.14 3.53 10.73
CA LYS A 114 6.61 3.51 10.74
C LYS A 114 7.14 2.38 11.63
N ASP A 115 6.54 2.21 12.80
CA ASP A 115 6.92 1.14 13.74
C ASP A 115 6.68 -0.23 13.13
N PHE A 116 5.55 -0.41 12.46
CA PHE A 116 5.23 -1.66 11.80
C PHE A 116 6.23 -1.96 10.69
N LEU A 117 6.53 -1.00 9.84
CA LEU A 117 7.49 -1.18 8.75
C LEU A 117 8.90 -1.41 9.28
N SER A 118 9.26 -0.75 10.37
CA SER A 118 10.56 -0.94 11.01
C SER A 118 10.76 -2.39 11.47
N LYS A 119 9.69 -3.02 11.92
CA LYS A 119 9.73 -4.42 12.38
C LYS A 119 9.63 -5.45 11.26
N ASN A 120 8.99 -5.08 10.15
CA ASN A 120 8.61 -6.05 9.13
C ASN A 120 9.28 -5.85 7.77
N SER A 121 9.89 -4.70 7.52
CA SER A 121 10.51 -4.40 6.23
C SER A 121 11.99 -4.10 6.40
N SER A 122 12.85 -4.96 5.87
CA SER A 122 14.28 -4.73 5.89
C SER A 122 14.68 -3.53 5.04
N ALA A 123 13.96 -3.31 3.93
CA ALA A 123 14.19 -2.15 3.06
C ALA A 123 13.93 -0.84 3.79
N PHE A 124 12.85 -0.80 4.59
CA PHE A 124 12.51 0.36 5.42
C PHE A 124 13.56 0.58 6.51
N SER A 125 13.93 -0.48 7.23
CA SER A 125 14.90 -0.39 8.33
C SER A 125 16.27 0.07 7.86
N LYS A 126 16.75 -0.44 6.74
CA LYS A 126 18.02 -0.02 6.16
C LYS A 126 18.03 1.45 5.78
N GLY A 127 16.92 1.93 5.18
CA GLY A 127 16.77 3.33 4.83
C GLY A 127 16.76 4.23 6.04
N SER A 128 16.04 3.86 7.10
CA SER A 128 15.96 4.62 8.34
C SER A 128 17.33 4.71 9.04
N VAL A 129 18.05 3.60 9.11
CA VAL A 129 19.39 3.58 9.71
C VAL A 129 20.34 4.49 8.95
N ARG A 130 20.28 4.46 7.61
CA ARG A 130 21.13 5.29 6.78
C ARG A 130 20.86 6.78 6.99
N VAL A 131 19.60 7.16 7.12
CA VAL A 131 19.21 8.54 7.40
C VAL A 131 19.73 8.98 8.77
N GLU A 132 19.63 8.14 9.77
CA GLU A 132 20.13 8.44 11.12
C GLU A 132 21.64 8.61 11.14
N GLU A 133 22.36 7.82 10.38
CA GLU A 133 23.83 7.92 10.29
C GLU A 133 24.28 9.23 9.64
N GLU A 134 23.48 9.80 8.75
CA GLU A 134 23.76 11.04 8.08
C GLU A 134 23.51 12.28 8.94
N LEU A 135 22.75 12.12 10.00
CA LEU A 135 22.44 13.21 10.92
C LEU A 135 23.57 13.42 11.93
#